data_6a9a5f2a63f7a4c31a204e9af5ce3e5c
#
_entry.id   6a9a5f2a63f7a4c31a204e9af5ce3e5c
#
_cell.length_a   1.000
_cell.length_b   1.000
_cell.length_c   1.000
_cell.angle_alpha   90.00
_cell.angle_beta   90.00
_cell.angle_gamma   90.00
#
_symmetry.space_group_name_H-M   'P 1'
#
loop_
_entity.id
_entity.type
_entity.pdbx_description
1 polymer ?
#
loop_
_entity_poly.entity_id
_entity_poly.type
_entity_poly.pdbx_seq_one_letter_code
_entity_poly.pdbx_strand_id
1 'polypeptide(L)'
;MKRLFSLSLLIAVPATGASLPSPNWPAPADRSETLLRQSVLRLHNQARRDFGVEPVAWSGELAAGAMAHAQYMAATGIYGHDQTPGRRKKAGENLWRGPRGLFAYDIMVRVMVDEARLFRPGAFPNNSINGDWHAVAHYTQIVWPTTTQVGCALASSATTDYFVCRYAPTGNKDGFYLAAGRGDPLAPLSAGAQLAEGGN
;
A
#
# COMPACT_ATOMS: atom_id res chain seq x y z
N MET A 1 -27.77 -43.00 73.93
CA MET A 1 -27.71 -42.74 72.50
C MET A 1 -27.07 -41.37 72.26
N LYS A 2 -25.77 -41.35 71.91
CA LYS A 2 -25.05 -40.12 71.65
C LYS A 2 -24.95 -39.99 70.17
N ARG A 3 -25.56 -38.95 69.52
CA ARG A 3 -25.47 -38.63 68.09
C ARG A 3 -24.21 -37.79 67.88
N LEU A 4 -23.28 -38.31 67.15
CA LEU A 4 -22.10 -37.60 66.62
C LEU A 4 -22.53 -36.77 65.44
N PHE A 5 -22.43 -35.46 65.49
CA PHE A 5 -22.56 -34.58 64.31
C PHE A 5 -21.17 -34.47 63.66
N SER A 6 -21.07 -34.99 62.45
CA SER A 6 -19.88 -34.83 61.65
C SER A 6 -19.95 -33.44 60.92
N LEU A 7 -19.04 -32.57 61.29
CA LEU A 7 -18.91 -31.24 60.66
C LEU A 7 -18.04 -31.38 59.42
N SER A 8 -18.68 -31.41 58.24
CA SER A 8 -17.93 -31.40 56.97
C SER A 8 -17.44 -30.00 56.65
N LEU A 9 -16.12 -29.83 56.71
CA LEU A 9 -15.44 -28.59 56.37
C LEU A 9 -15.34 -28.52 54.83
N LEU A 10 -16.14 -27.67 54.19
CA LEU A 10 -16.03 -27.34 52.74
C LEU A 10 -14.86 -26.39 52.56
N ILE A 11 -13.74 -26.93 52.06
CA ILE A 11 -12.61 -26.14 51.60
C ILE A 11 -12.95 -25.55 50.22
N ALA A 12 -13.24 -24.24 50.17
CA ALA A 12 -13.38 -23.50 48.92
C ALA A 12 -11.98 -23.36 48.29
N VAL A 13 -11.73 -24.07 47.20
CA VAL A 13 -10.56 -23.90 46.38
C VAL A 13 -10.76 -22.62 45.51
N PRO A 14 -9.90 -21.59 45.65
CA PRO A 14 -10.02 -20.43 44.76
C PRO A 14 -9.75 -20.89 43.33
N ALA A 15 -10.71 -20.70 42.44
CA ALA A 15 -10.49 -20.85 41.02
C ALA A 15 -9.54 -19.73 40.54
N THR A 16 -8.26 -19.99 40.58
CA THR A 16 -7.29 -19.19 39.84
C THR A 16 -7.60 -19.41 38.36
N GLY A 17 -8.38 -18.52 37.76
CA GLY A 17 -8.57 -18.44 36.31
C GLY A 17 -7.24 -18.17 35.65
N ALA A 18 -6.48 -19.22 35.39
CA ALA A 18 -5.35 -19.13 34.45
C ALA A 18 -5.97 -18.76 33.10
N SER A 19 -5.81 -17.51 32.69
CA SER A 19 -6.06 -17.09 31.31
C SER A 19 -5.23 -17.99 30.42
N LEU A 20 -5.89 -18.79 29.57
CA LEU A 20 -5.19 -19.53 28.53
C LEU A 20 -4.34 -18.53 27.76
N PRO A 21 -3.06 -18.81 27.50
CA PRO A 21 -2.26 -17.95 26.63
C PRO A 21 -3.03 -17.82 25.32
N SER A 22 -3.26 -16.57 24.89
CA SER A 22 -3.80 -16.30 23.57
C SER A 22 -2.97 -17.12 22.56
N PRO A 23 -3.58 -17.83 21.60
CA PRO A 23 -2.83 -18.46 20.55
C PRO A 23 -1.86 -17.40 19.99
N ASN A 24 -0.61 -17.78 19.64
CA ASN A 24 0.47 -16.91 19.20
C ASN A 24 0.10 -16.21 17.87
N TRP A 25 -0.90 -15.37 17.92
CA TRP A 25 -1.22 -14.44 16.86
C TRP A 25 -0.19 -13.31 16.96
N PRO A 26 0.45 -12.91 15.87
CA PRO A 26 1.39 -11.81 15.93
C PRO A 26 0.72 -10.60 16.56
N ALA A 27 1.44 -9.87 17.41
CA ALA A 27 0.94 -8.64 17.98
C ALA A 27 0.46 -7.70 16.86
N PRO A 28 -0.64 -6.95 17.08
CA PRO A 28 -1.11 -5.99 16.09
C PRO A 28 0.03 -5.07 15.65
N ALA A 29 0.16 -4.87 14.34
CA ALA A 29 1.20 -3.99 13.81
C ALA A 29 1.05 -2.55 14.32
N ASP A 30 2.16 -1.88 14.63
CA ASP A 30 2.16 -0.45 15.01
C ASP A 30 1.52 0.39 13.89
N ARG A 31 0.62 1.30 14.28
CA ARG A 31 -0.20 2.13 13.39
C ARG A 31 0.04 3.63 13.58
N SER A 32 1.18 4.02 14.15
CA SER A 32 1.52 5.43 14.28
C SER A 32 1.63 6.13 12.91
N GLU A 33 1.20 7.39 12.84
CA GLU A 33 1.33 8.23 11.64
C GLU A 33 2.79 8.42 11.24
N THR A 34 3.67 8.57 12.23
CA THR A 34 5.12 8.69 12.01
C THR A 34 5.66 7.47 11.27
N LEU A 35 5.30 6.26 11.72
CA LEU A 35 5.73 5.02 11.08
C LEU A 35 5.16 4.88 9.67
N LEU A 36 3.88 5.24 9.48
CA LEU A 36 3.25 5.27 8.16
C LEU A 36 4.07 6.12 7.18
N ARG A 37 4.33 7.39 7.54
CA ARG A 37 5.08 8.32 6.71
C ARG A 37 6.50 7.83 6.41
N GLN A 38 7.20 7.31 7.43
CA GLN A 38 8.55 6.75 7.27
C GLN A 38 8.57 5.56 6.32
N SER A 39 7.66 4.59 6.50
CA SER A 39 7.56 3.39 5.67
C SER A 39 7.26 3.73 4.22
N VAL A 40 6.29 4.62 3.99
CA VAL A 40 5.92 5.08 2.65
C VAL A 40 7.10 5.75 1.96
N LEU A 41 7.66 6.79 2.56
CA LEU A 41 8.76 7.55 1.93
C LEU A 41 10.00 6.69 1.69
N ARG A 42 10.36 5.84 2.64
CA ARG A 42 11.53 4.96 2.50
C ARG A 42 11.39 4.01 1.32
N LEU A 43 10.26 3.29 1.22
CA LEU A 43 10.06 2.28 0.18
C LEU A 43 9.80 2.89 -1.19
N HIS A 44 9.01 3.97 -1.27
CA HIS A 44 8.81 4.70 -2.53
C HIS A 44 10.13 5.25 -3.05
N ASN A 45 10.89 5.95 -2.20
CA ASN A 45 12.13 6.58 -2.63
C ASN A 45 13.25 5.56 -2.89
N GLN A 46 13.20 4.36 -2.28
CA GLN A 46 14.07 3.26 -2.69
C GLN A 46 13.71 2.79 -4.11
N ALA A 47 12.45 2.46 -4.38
CA ALA A 47 12.00 2.01 -5.69
C ALA A 47 12.30 3.06 -6.78
N ARG A 48 12.13 4.35 -6.45
CA ARG A 48 12.40 5.46 -7.37
C ARG A 48 13.90 5.61 -7.67
N ARG A 49 14.77 5.47 -6.67
CA ARG A 49 16.23 5.44 -6.90
C ARG A 49 16.64 4.28 -7.78
N ASP A 50 16.09 3.09 -7.52
CA ASP A 50 16.39 1.88 -8.30
C ASP A 50 15.90 2.02 -9.76
N PHE A 51 14.82 2.76 -9.95
CA PHE A 51 14.30 3.08 -11.29
C PHE A 51 15.06 4.23 -11.98
N GLY A 52 15.77 5.07 -11.23
CA GLY A 52 16.53 6.22 -11.74
C GLY A 52 15.72 7.50 -11.91
N VAL A 53 14.75 7.76 -11.00
CA VAL A 53 13.93 8.98 -10.96
C VAL A 53 14.01 9.67 -9.61
N GLU A 54 13.71 10.97 -9.58
CA GLU A 54 13.80 11.81 -8.39
C GLU A 54 12.86 11.34 -7.26
N PRO A 55 13.26 11.51 -5.98
CA PRO A 55 12.46 11.14 -4.83
C PRO A 55 11.17 11.95 -4.74
N VAL A 56 10.14 11.35 -4.11
CA VAL A 56 8.90 12.06 -3.76
C VAL A 56 8.97 12.61 -2.34
N ALA A 57 8.28 13.74 -2.11
CA ALA A 57 8.05 14.32 -0.80
C ALA A 57 6.66 13.95 -0.24
N TRP A 58 6.53 14.00 1.11
CA TRP A 58 5.23 13.79 1.75
C TRP A 58 4.34 15.03 1.60
N SER A 59 3.07 14.80 1.25
CA SER A 59 2.02 15.81 1.21
C SER A 59 0.91 15.48 2.21
N GLY A 60 0.71 16.37 3.19
CA GLY A 60 -0.40 16.27 4.15
C GLY A 60 -1.76 16.40 3.48
N GLU A 61 -1.88 17.21 2.42
CA GLU A 61 -3.12 17.36 1.66
C GLU A 61 -3.51 16.06 0.95
N LEU A 62 -2.54 15.40 0.30
CA LEU A 62 -2.77 14.10 -0.32
C LEU A 62 -3.12 13.03 0.71
N ALA A 63 -2.46 13.05 1.88
CA ALA A 63 -2.74 12.14 2.98
C ALA A 63 -4.16 12.34 3.54
N ALA A 64 -4.61 13.59 3.70
CA ALA A 64 -5.98 13.89 4.12
C ALA A 64 -7.02 13.38 3.10
N GLY A 65 -6.77 13.58 1.80
CA GLY A 65 -7.62 13.03 0.75
C GLY A 65 -7.61 11.49 0.70
N ALA A 66 -6.46 10.85 0.96
CA ALA A 66 -6.34 9.41 1.09
C ALA A 66 -7.13 8.89 2.30
N MET A 67 -7.07 9.60 3.45
CA MET A 67 -7.82 9.24 4.66
C MET A 67 -9.33 9.28 4.42
N ALA A 68 -9.83 10.32 3.78
CA ALA A 68 -11.26 10.44 3.48
C ALA A 68 -11.75 9.24 2.65
N HIS A 69 -10.98 8.81 1.64
CA HIS A 69 -11.35 7.66 0.82
C HIS A 69 -11.20 6.33 1.56
N ALA A 70 -10.15 6.16 2.36
CA ALA A 70 -9.97 4.98 3.21
C ALA A 70 -11.13 4.82 4.21
N GLN A 71 -11.57 5.91 4.84
CA GLN A 71 -12.73 5.94 5.73
C GLN A 71 -14.04 5.60 5.00
N TYR A 72 -14.23 6.12 3.79
CA TYR A 72 -15.38 5.75 2.96
C TYR A 72 -15.43 4.24 2.71
N MET A 73 -14.30 3.63 2.29
CA MET A 73 -14.22 2.18 2.07
C MET A 73 -14.44 1.40 3.37
N ALA A 74 -13.90 1.87 4.50
CA ALA A 74 -14.06 1.22 5.79
C ALA A 74 -15.53 1.25 6.29
N ALA A 75 -16.23 2.34 6.02
CA ALA A 75 -17.64 2.52 6.42
C ALA A 75 -18.62 1.76 5.53
N THR A 76 -18.35 1.67 4.22
CA THR A 76 -19.28 1.10 3.24
C THR A 76 -18.94 -0.34 2.85
N GLY A 77 -17.70 -0.79 3.04
CA GLY A 77 -17.20 -2.06 2.52
C GLY A 77 -16.94 -2.05 1.01
N ILE A 78 -17.22 -0.95 0.30
CA ILE A 78 -17.02 -0.83 -1.15
C ILE A 78 -15.55 -0.55 -1.43
N TYR A 79 -14.85 -1.53 -1.99
CA TYR A 79 -13.42 -1.41 -2.35
C TYR A 79 -13.26 -1.03 -3.81
N GLY A 80 -12.61 0.09 -4.07
CA GLY A 80 -12.32 0.58 -5.42
C GLY A 80 -11.78 2.00 -5.39
N HIS A 81 -11.34 2.47 -6.56
CA HIS A 81 -10.86 3.84 -6.71
C HIS A 81 -11.95 4.87 -6.42
N ASP A 82 -11.53 5.99 -5.83
CA ASP A 82 -12.40 7.14 -5.59
C ASP A 82 -12.97 7.68 -6.92
N GLN A 83 -14.29 7.64 -7.04
CA GLN A 83 -15.04 8.05 -8.24
C GLN A 83 -15.45 9.53 -8.21
N THR A 84 -15.00 10.31 -7.23
CA THR A 84 -15.28 11.75 -7.18
C THR A 84 -14.88 12.43 -8.49
N PRO A 85 -15.80 13.17 -9.15
CA PRO A 85 -15.51 13.82 -10.41
C PRO A 85 -14.26 14.70 -10.35
N GLY A 86 -13.36 14.52 -11.31
CA GLY A 86 -12.11 15.28 -11.40
C GLY A 86 -10.98 14.83 -10.49
N ARG A 87 -11.18 13.86 -9.58
CA ARG A 87 -10.14 13.35 -8.69
C ARG A 87 -8.94 12.83 -9.50
N ARG A 88 -9.14 11.98 -10.52
CA ARG A 88 -8.06 11.42 -11.36
C ARG A 88 -7.21 12.48 -12.07
N LYS A 89 -7.77 13.65 -12.35
CA LYS A 89 -7.01 14.78 -12.94
C LYS A 89 -6.08 15.45 -11.92
N LYS A 90 -6.48 15.40 -10.63
CA LYS A 90 -5.74 16.04 -9.53
C LYS A 90 -4.67 15.14 -8.92
N ALA A 91 -4.99 13.84 -8.75
CA ALA A 91 -4.09 12.89 -8.09
C ALA A 91 -4.24 11.47 -8.63
N GLY A 92 -3.11 10.76 -8.77
CA GLY A 92 -3.06 9.31 -8.90
C GLY A 92 -3.48 8.64 -7.59
N GLU A 93 -3.75 7.34 -7.63
CA GLU A 93 -4.17 6.61 -6.44
C GLU A 93 -3.76 5.14 -6.52
N ASN A 94 -3.15 4.62 -5.44
CA ASN A 94 -2.93 3.20 -5.22
C ASN A 94 -3.74 2.76 -4.02
N LEU A 95 -4.29 1.54 -4.10
CA LEU A 95 -5.14 0.95 -3.07
C LEU A 95 -4.61 -0.41 -2.63
N TRP A 96 -4.74 -0.68 -1.33
CA TRP A 96 -4.52 -2.00 -0.76
C TRP A 96 -5.58 -2.28 0.31
N ARG A 97 -5.98 -3.55 0.46
CA ARG A 97 -6.81 -4.02 1.57
C ARG A 97 -6.33 -5.37 2.09
N GLY A 98 -6.57 -5.60 3.38
CA GLY A 98 -6.25 -6.88 4.02
C GLY A 98 -6.90 -7.02 5.39
N PRO A 99 -6.73 -8.16 6.07
CA PRO A 99 -7.23 -8.37 7.42
C PRO A 99 -6.74 -7.28 8.39
N ARG A 100 -7.69 -6.78 9.22
CA ARG A 100 -7.43 -5.71 10.18
C ARG A 100 -6.29 -6.05 11.13
N GLY A 101 -5.34 -5.12 11.26
CA GLY A 101 -4.27 -5.18 12.23
C GLY A 101 -3.13 -6.16 11.91
N LEU A 102 -3.26 -6.97 10.85
CA LEU A 102 -2.32 -8.06 10.60
C LEU A 102 -1.01 -7.58 9.93
N PHE A 103 -1.09 -6.65 8.98
CA PHE A 103 0.06 -6.26 8.16
C PHE A 103 0.66 -4.92 8.60
N ALA A 104 1.98 -4.85 8.68
CA ALA A 104 2.70 -3.59 8.85
C ALA A 104 2.63 -2.73 7.58
N TYR A 105 2.82 -1.42 7.70
CA TYR A 105 2.85 -0.50 6.56
C TYR A 105 3.88 -0.88 5.50
N ASP A 106 5.04 -1.37 5.93
CA ASP A 106 6.08 -1.86 5.02
C ASP A 106 5.59 -2.96 4.08
N ILE A 107 4.79 -3.89 4.60
CA ILE A 107 4.23 -4.97 3.79
C ILE A 107 3.23 -4.43 2.77
N MET A 108 2.35 -3.51 3.19
CA MET A 108 1.34 -2.90 2.31
C MET A 108 1.99 -2.16 1.12
N VAL A 109 3.07 -1.41 1.39
CA VAL A 109 3.81 -0.71 0.33
C VAL A 109 4.66 -1.68 -0.50
N ARG A 110 5.28 -2.68 0.16
CA ARG A 110 6.18 -3.63 -0.52
C ARG A 110 5.45 -4.44 -1.59
N VAL A 111 4.22 -4.90 -1.35
CA VAL A 111 3.45 -5.64 -2.37
C VAL A 111 3.20 -4.80 -3.62
N MET A 112 3.07 -3.47 -3.48
CA MET A 112 2.96 -2.55 -4.62
C MET A 112 4.28 -2.37 -5.36
N VAL A 113 5.39 -2.30 -4.62
CA VAL A 113 6.75 -2.18 -5.19
C VAL A 113 7.17 -3.48 -5.87
N ASP A 114 6.81 -4.65 -5.32
CA ASP A 114 7.19 -5.96 -5.83
C ASP A 114 6.58 -6.28 -7.21
N GLU A 115 5.60 -5.50 -7.67
CA GLU A 115 5.12 -5.53 -9.06
C GLU A 115 6.22 -5.21 -10.07
N ALA A 116 7.33 -4.58 -9.64
CA ALA A 116 8.52 -4.32 -10.44
C ALA A 116 9.02 -5.55 -11.20
N ARG A 117 8.86 -6.76 -10.63
CA ARG A 117 9.26 -8.03 -11.26
C ARG A 117 8.50 -8.35 -12.55
N LEU A 118 7.33 -7.74 -12.74
CA LEU A 118 6.49 -7.91 -13.92
C LEU A 118 6.58 -6.70 -14.87
N PHE A 119 7.31 -5.65 -14.47
CA PHE A 119 7.49 -4.45 -15.27
C PHE A 119 8.43 -4.71 -16.47
N ARG A 120 8.09 -4.14 -17.58
CA ARG A 120 9.00 -3.97 -18.74
C ARG A 120 8.93 -2.53 -19.25
N PRO A 121 10.04 -2.00 -19.82
CA PRO A 121 10.01 -0.71 -20.51
C PRO A 121 8.98 -0.68 -21.63
N GLY A 122 8.30 0.45 -21.78
CA GLY A 122 7.27 0.61 -22.80
C GLY A 122 6.35 1.81 -22.58
N ALA A 123 5.48 2.07 -23.53
CA ALA A 123 4.43 3.04 -23.38
C ALA A 123 3.30 2.48 -22.47
N PHE A 124 2.91 3.25 -21.45
CA PHE A 124 1.77 2.87 -20.60
C PHE A 124 0.48 2.83 -21.45
N PRO A 125 -0.38 1.82 -21.32
CA PRO A 125 -0.37 0.74 -20.34
C PRO A 125 0.40 -0.55 -20.73
N ASN A 126 1.23 -0.54 -21.79
CA ASN A 126 1.92 -1.74 -22.28
C ASN A 126 3.25 -2.00 -21.54
N ASN A 127 3.24 -1.89 -20.21
CA ASN A 127 4.44 -1.96 -19.37
C ASN A 127 4.58 -3.28 -18.60
N SER A 128 3.75 -4.29 -18.87
CA SER A 128 3.79 -5.59 -18.20
C SER A 128 4.28 -6.70 -19.10
N ILE A 129 5.15 -7.60 -18.55
CA ILE A 129 5.66 -8.77 -19.29
C ILE A 129 4.58 -9.82 -19.55
N ASN A 130 3.48 -9.82 -18.78
CA ASN A 130 2.36 -10.75 -18.96
C ASN A 130 1.18 -10.15 -19.75
N GLY A 131 1.32 -8.91 -20.25
CA GLY A 131 0.29 -8.22 -21.01
C GLY A 131 -0.84 -7.59 -20.19
N ASP A 132 -0.90 -7.85 -18.86
CA ASP A 132 -1.86 -7.24 -17.94
C ASP A 132 -1.23 -6.03 -17.24
N TRP A 133 -1.63 -4.84 -17.64
CA TRP A 133 -1.11 -3.61 -17.04
C TRP A 133 -1.49 -3.43 -15.57
N HIS A 134 -2.60 -4.05 -15.11
CA HIS A 134 -2.99 -4.00 -13.70
C HIS A 134 -1.94 -4.67 -12.79
N ALA A 135 -1.20 -5.64 -13.33
CA ALA A 135 -0.16 -6.34 -12.59
C ALA A 135 1.08 -5.47 -12.27
N VAL A 136 1.15 -4.25 -12.82
CA VAL A 136 2.25 -3.30 -12.61
C VAL A 136 1.75 -1.88 -12.30
N ALA A 137 0.44 -1.67 -12.19
CA ALA A 137 -0.17 -0.35 -12.08
C ALA A 137 0.25 0.42 -10.81
N HIS A 138 0.41 -0.28 -9.70
CA HIS A 138 0.88 0.35 -8.46
C HIS A 138 2.35 0.74 -8.60
N TYR A 139 3.20 -0.14 -9.11
CA TYR A 139 4.62 0.13 -9.30
C TYR A 139 4.85 1.28 -10.27
N THR A 140 4.18 1.28 -11.44
CA THR A 140 4.34 2.36 -12.43
C THR A 140 3.94 3.72 -11.88
N GLN A 141 2.89 3.79 -11.04
CA GLN A 141 2.53 5.02 -10.33
C GLN A 141 3.62 5.43 -9.32
N ILE A 142 4.20 4.50 -8.57
CA ILE A 142 5.27 4.77 -7.59
C ILE A 142 6.49 5.39 -8.28
N VAL A 143 6.93 4.81 -9.40
CA VAL A 143 8.13 5.25 -10.13
C VAL A 143 7.85 6.26 -11.23
N TRP A 144 6.63 6.82 -11.30
CA TRP A 144 6.26 7.78 -12.33
C TRP A 144 7.14 9.04 -12.24
N PRO A 145 7.92 9.39 -13.31
CA PRO A 145 8.95 10.42 -13.20
C PRO A 145 8.44 11.80 -12.81
N THR A 146 7.28 12.20 -13.34
CA THR A 146 6.72 13.54 -13.05
C THR A 146 5.96 13.63 -11.73
N THR A 147 5.76 12.52 -11.02
CA THR A 147 5.19 12.52 -9.67
C THR A 147 6.25 13.02 -8.67
N THR A 148 5.91 14.05 -7.89
CA THR A 148 6.82 14.68 -6.92
C THR A 148 6.33 14.56 -5.48
N GLN A 149 5.06 14.19 -5.28
CA GLN A 149 4.45 14.13 -3.95
C GLN A 149 3.63 12.86 -3.76
N VAL A 150 3.64 12.35 -2.53
CA VAL A 150 2.81 11.23 -2.08
C VAL A 150 2.22 11.54 -0.71
N GLY A 151 1.00 11.09 -0.48
CA GLY A 151 0.37 11.10 0.83
C GLY A 151 -0.52 9.87 0.96
N CYS A 152 -0.35 9.12 2.06
CA CYS A 152 -1.07 7.88 2.30
C CYS A 152 -1.81 7.90 3.63
N ALA A 153 -2.83 7.05 3.74
CA ALA A 153 -3.59 6.87 4.96
C ALA A 153 -4.14 5.44 5.07
N LEU A 154 -4.46 5.04 6.28
CA LEU A 154 -5.11 3.79 6.60
C LEU A 154 -6.36 4.04 7.42
N ALA A 155 -7.47 3.42 7.04
CA ALA A 155 -8.67 3.31 7.87
C ALA A 155 -9.11 1.84 7.95
N SER A 156 -9.78 1.47 9.06
CA SER A 156 -10.16 0.10 9.32
C SER A 156 -11.66 -0.03 9.55
N SER A 157 -12.28 -1.06 8.96
CA SER A 157 -13.59 -1.57 9.40
C SER A 157 -13.42 -2.52 10.60
N ALA A 158 -14.45 -3.24 10.97
CA ALA A 158 -14.35 -4.26 12.03
C ALA A 158 -13.34 -5.37 11.69
N THR A 159 -13.17 -5.72 10.42
CA THR A 159 -12.38 -6.89 9.97
C THR A 159 -11.28 -6.56 8.96
N THR A 160 -11.30 -5.38 8.35
CA THR A 160 -10.48 -5.07 7.17
C THR A 160 -9.79 -3.72 7.32
N ASP A 161 -8.51 -3.68 6.98
CA ASP A 161 -7.72 -2.48 6.78
C ASP A 161 -7.81 -2.04 5.32
N TYR A 162 -8.00 -0.74 5.08
CA TYR A 162 -8.01 -0.09 3.77
C TYR A 162 -6.89 0.93 3.73
N PHE A 163 -5.89 0.68 2.90
CA PHE A 163 -4.74 1.55 2.74
C PHE A 163 -4.83 2.25 1.39
N VAL A 164 -4.69 3.57 1.39
CA VAL A 164 -4.77 4.44 0.22
C VAL A 164 -3.53 5.29 0.14
N CYS A 165 -2.91 5.37 -1.04
CA CYS A 165 -1.89 6.36 -1.37
C CYS A 165 -2.36 7.24 -2.51
N ARG A 166 -2.15 8.56 -2.40
CA ARG A 166 -2.40 9.54 -3.46
C ARG A 166 -1.10 10.19 -3.91
N TYR A 167 -1.04 10.53 -5.20
CA TYR A 167 0.17 10.97 -5.89
C TYR A 167 -0.09 12.22 -6.72
N ALA A 168 0.79 13.21 -6.62
CA ALA A 168 0.71 14.42 -7.42
C ALA A 168 2.09 14.81 -8.00
N PRO A 169 2.13 15.27 -9.26
CA PRO A 169 1.10 15.08 -10.30
C PRO A 169 0.76 13.60 -10.51
N THR A 170 -0.44 13.33 -11.07
CA THR A 170 -0.89 11.96 -11.36
C THR A 170 0.02 11.28 -12.38
N GLY A 171 0.31 10.00 -12.15
CA GLY A 171 0.98 9.12 -13.10
C GLY A 171 0.00 8.30 -13.93
N ASN A 172 0.50 7.20 -14.47
CA ASN A 172 -0.24 6.20 -15.24
C ASN A 172 -1.07 6.83 -16.37
N LYS A 173 -0.41 7.63 -17.20
CA LYS A 173 -1.02 8.31 -18.34
C LYS A 173 -0.75 7.52 -19.61
N ASP A 174 -1.81 7.26 -20.38
CA ASP A 174 -1.73 6.49 -21.61
C ASP A 174 -0.76 7.14 -22.62
N GLY A 175 0.03 6.30 -23.28
CA GLY A 175 1.01 6.71 -24.31
C GLY A 175 2.34 7.20 -23.76
N PHE A 176 2.49 7.41 -22.44
CA PHE A 176 3.75 7.84 -21.84
C PHE A 176 4.73 6.67 -21.71
N TYR A 177 5.93 6.86 -22.24
CA TYR A 177 6.97 5.83 -22.21
C TYR A 177 7.70 5.82 -20.86
N LEU A 178 7.79 4.65 -20.23
CA LEU A 178 8.49 4.41 -18.98
C LEU A 178 9.68 3.48 -19.22
N ALA A 179 10.87 3.89 -18.78
CA ALA A 179 12.07 3.05 -18.75
C ALA A 179 12.96 3.48 -17.59
N ALA A 180 13.63 2.53 -16.96
CA ALA A 180 14.60 2.82 -15.90
C ALA A 180 15.72 3.72 -16.43
N GLY A 181 16.20 4.65 -15.61
CA GLY A 181 17.24 5.61 -15.99
C GLY A 181 16.76 6.78 -16.85
N ARG A 182 15.46 6.88 -17.14
CA ARG A 182 14.87 8.04 -17.84
C ARG A 182 14.08 8.91 -16.86
N GLY A 183 14.63 10.09 -16.56
CA GLY A 183 13.96 11.09 -15.71
C GLY A 183 12.74 11.76 -16.35
N ASP A 184 12.62 11.72 -17.71
CA ASP A 184 11.52 12.32 -18.46
C ASP A 184 10.83 11.29 -19.36
N PRO A 185 9.58 10.86 -19.04
CA PRO A 185 8.82 9.95 -19.89
C PRO A 185 8.35 10.59 -21.21
N LEU A 186 8.50 11.91 -21.34
CA LEU A 186 8.11 12.66 -22.53
C LEU A 186 9.28 12.93 -23.47
N ALA A 187 10.53 12.68 -23.04
CA ALA A 187 11.67 12.88 -23.90
C ALA A 187 11.52 12.00 -25.15
N PRO A 188 11.51 12.57 -26.36
CA PRO A 188 11.44 11.78 -27.58
C PRO A 188 12.60 10.78 -27.59
N LEU A 189 12.32 9.54 -28.02
CA LEU A 189 13.37 8.55 -28.25
C LEU A 189 14.45 9.23 -29.09
N SER A 190 15.67 9.39 -28.55
CA SER A 190 16.79 9.86 -29.37
C SER A 190 16.90 8.93 -30.58
N ALA A 191 17.09 9.49 -31.76
CA ALA A 191 17.11 8.76 -33.05
C ALA A 191 18.07 7.55 -33.07
N GLY A 192 18.97 7.40 -32.10
CA GLY A 192 19.86 6.25 -31.94
C GLY A 192 19.23 5.01 -31.30
N ALA A 193 18.06 5.11 -30.66
CA ALA A 193 17.41 3.95 -30.04
C ALA A 193 16.50 3.17 -31.01
N GLN A 194 16.19 3.74 -32.17
CA GLN A 194 15.36 3.11 -33.20
C GLN A 194 16.11 2.09 -34.09
N LEU A 195 17.44 2.04 -34.03
CA LEU A 195 18.24 1.15 -34.88
C LEU A 195 18.60 -0.19 -34.26
N ALA A 196 18.18 -0.47 -33.01
CA ALA A 196 18.48 -1.73 -32.33
C ALA A 196 17.39 -2.83 -32.48
N GLU A 197 16.24 -2.53 -33.08
CA GLU A 197 15.16 -3.51 -33.30
C GLU A 197 15.05 -4.01 -34.78
N GLY A 198 16.03 -3.69 -35.62
CA GLY A 198 16.02 -4.09 -37.02
C GLY A 198 17.26 -4.87 -37.46
N GLY A 199 17.47 -6.06 -36.86
CA GLY A 199 18.61 -6.89 -37.22
C GLY A 199 18.46 -8.36 -36.80
N ASN A 200 17.89 -9.15 -37.70
CA ASN A 200 17.77 -10.60 -37.83
C ASN A 200 16.54 -11.25 -37.25
#